data_fe398ad5fdd86d91eb6ef43909702843
#
_entry.id   fe398ad5fdd86d91eb6ef43909702843
#
_cell.length_a   1.000
_cell.length_b   1.000
_cell.length_c   1.000
_cell.angle_alpha   90.00
_cell.angle_beta   90.00
_cell.angle_gamma   90.00
#
_symmetry.space_group_name_H-M   'P 1'
#
loop_
_entity.id
_entity.type
_entity.pdbx_description
1 polymer ?
#
loop_
_entity_poly.entity_id
_entity_poly.type
_entity_poly.pdbx_seq_one_letter_code
_entity_poly.pdbx_strand_id
1 'polypeptide(L)'
;MLSGWWINLRFYWYTGSKGTLVFFFCLAAIFSLSGFLMHEFFTKLPHKRELTCLALNVYFEARGESMAGQHAVAEVTMNRVASKFYPDSICGVVYEKKWDRLRERYVSAFSWTEFESRPLPEGKAWQRAQKAALEVYYGRKEPVLKGATLYHSVRVRPSWARGVKPVARIGRHVFYVKGRQAKSRKKRAS
;
A
#
# COMPACT_ATOMS: atom_id res chain seq x y z
N MET A 1 -18.36 -47.38 13.04
CA MET A 1 -19.56 -46.80 12.40
C MET A 1 -19.35 -46.25 10.97
N LEU A 2 -18.18 -46.42 10.34
CA LEU A 2 -17.89 -45.92 8.97
C LEU A 2 -18.15 -46.97 7.86
N SER A 3 -18.37 -48.24 8.20
CA SER A 3 -18.54 -49.31 7.22
C SER A 3 -19.93 -49.32 6.51
N GLY A 4 -20.97 -48.78 7.14
CA GLY A 4 -22.32 -48.75 6.55
C GLY A 4 -22.49 -47.74 5.39
N TRP A 5 -21.71 -46.70 5.38
CA TRP A 5 -21.78 -45.64 4.38
C TRP A 5 -21.26 -46.11 2.99
N TRP A 6 -20.20 -46.88 2.99
CA TRP A 6 -19.62 -47.44 1.76
C TRP A 6 -20.50 -48.48 1.09
N ILE A 7 -21.24 -49.28 1.87
CA ILE A 7 -22.19 -50.28 1.36
C ILE A 7 -23.38 -49.57 0.70
N ASN A 8 -23.92 -48.52 1.32
CA ASN A 8 -25.02 -47.73 0.75
C ASN A 8 -24.58 -46.97 -0.53
N LEU A 9 -23.37 -46.46 -0.60
CA LEU A 9 -22.85 -45.78 -1.80
C LEU A 9 -22.68 -46.78 -2.97
N ARG A 10 -22.18 -48.00 -2.68
CA ARG A 10 -22.08 -49.08 -3.69
C ARG A 10 -23.42 -49.54 -4.19
N PHE A 11 -24.42 -49.68 -3.31
CA PHE A 11 -25.77 -50.06 -3.67
C PHE A 11 -26.44 -49.00 -4.54
N TYR A 12 -26.28 -47.70 -4.19
CA TYR A 12 -26.81 -46.59 -4.97
C TYR A 12 -26.12 -46.46 -6.36
N TRP A 13 -24.84 -46.81 -6.44
CA TRP A 13 -24.10 -46.85 -7.70
C TRP A 13 -24.60 -47.94 -8.66
N TYR A 14 -25.09 -49.07 -8.10
CA TYR A 14 -25.58 -50.18 -8.91
C TYR A 14 -27.07 -50.05 -9.26
N THR A 15 -27.89 -49.43 -8.45
CA THR A 15 -29.37 -49.37 -8.59
C THR A 15 -29.88 -47.97 -8.90
N GLY A 16 -29.17 -46.92 -8.57
CA GLY A 16 -29.51 -45.52 -8.84
C GLY A 16 -29.18 -45.08 -10.25
N SER A 17 -29.86 -44.06 -10.77
CA SER A 17 -29.50 -43.46 -12.03
C SER A 17 -28.11 -42.79 -11.87
N LYS A 18 -27.10 -43.30 -12.56
CA LYS A 18 -25.74 -42.76 -12.54
C LYS A 18 -25.71 -41.25 -12.86
N GLY A 19 -26.74 -40.79 -13.58
CA GLY A 19 -26.92 -39.37 -13.92
C GLY A 19 -27.15 -38.48 -12.70
N THR A 20 -27.89 -38.94 -11.67
CA THR A 20 -28.12 -38.11 -10.46
C THR A 20 -26.85 -37.92 -9.65
N LEU A 21 -26.01 -38.96 -9.51
CA LEU A 21 -24.72 -38.82 -8.81
C LEU A 21 -23.78 -37.89 -9.56
N VAL A 22 -23.65 -38.06 -10.88
CA VAL A 22 -22.84 -37.15 -11.72
C VAL A 22 -23.33 -35.72 -11.61
N PHE A 23 -24.66 -35.51 -11.64
CA PHE A 23 -25.23 -34.16 -11.46
C PHE A 23 -24.84 -33.52 -10.13
N PHE A 24 -24.92 -34.23 -9.01
CA PHE A 24 -24.53 -33.70 -7.70
C PHE A 24 -23.02 -33.45 -7.60
N PHE A 25 -22.17 -34.31 -8.20
CA PHE A 25 -20.72 -34.06 -8.28
C PHE A 25 -20.41 -32.85 -9.12
N CYS A 26 -21.09 -32.65 -10.26
CA CYS A 26 -20.92 -31.46 -11.09
C CYS A 26 -21.34 -30.19 -10.33
N LEU A 27 -22.47 -30.21 -9.63
CA LEU A 27 -22.91 -29.09 -8.80
C LEU A 27 -21.88 -28.78 -7.70
N ALA A 28 -21.40 -29.78 -6.97
CA ALA A 28 -20.40 -29.58 -5.93
C ALA A 28 -19.09 -29.01 -6.50
N ALA A 29 -18.66 -29.48 -7.66
CA ALA A 29 -17.47 -28.94 -8.35
C ALA A 29 -17.68 -27.47 -8.78
N ILE A 30 -18.86 -27.12 -9.31
CA ILE A 30 -19.19 -25.74 -9.68
C ILE A 30 -19.18 -24.82 -8.45
N PHE A 31 -19.80 -25.25 -7.34
CA PHE A 31 -19.81 -24.48 -6.10
C PHE A 31 -18.40 -24.30 -5.53
N SER A 32 -17.57 -25.35 -5.55
CA SER A 32 -16.19 -25.29 -5.09
C SER A 32 -15.36 -24.35 -5.95
N LEU A 33 -15.49 -24.44 -7.28
CA LEU A 33 -14.79 -23.56 -8.21
C LEU A 33 -15.24 -22.10 -8.08
N SER A 34 -16.54 -21.85 -7.96
CA SER A 34 -17.06 -20.49 -7.76
C SER A 34 -16.59 -19.89 -6.43
N GLY A 35 -16.57 -20.68 -5.35
CA GLY A 35 -16.03 -20.25 -4.06
C GLY A 35 -14.54 -19.92 -4.13
N PHE A 36 -13.76 -20.74 -4.83
CA PHE A 36 -12.33 -20.47 -5.06
C PHE A 36 -12.11 -19.18 -5.87
N LEU A 37 -12.81 -19.00 -6.98
CA LEU A 37 -12.71 -17.80 -7.82
C LEU A 37 -13.13 -16.53 -7.06
N MET A 38 -14.18 -16.62 -6.26
CA MET A 38 -14.65 -15.53 -5.41
C MET A 38 -13.61 -15.17 -4.35
N HIS A 39 -13.02 -16.16 -3.68
CA HIS A 39 -11.95 -15.94 -2.71
C HIS A 39 -10.75 -15.23 -3.34
N GLU A 40 -10.26 -15.71 -4.50
CA GLU A 40 -9.17 -15.07 -5.24
C GLU A 40 -9.52 -13.62 -5.65
N PHE A 41 -10.75 -13.38 -6.08
CA PHE A 41 -11.20 -12.05 -6.46
C PHE A 41 -11.18 -11.09 -5.25
N PHE A 42 -11.76 -11.47 -4.13
CA PHE A 42 -11.83 -10.63 -2.95
C PHE A 42 -10.46 -10.42 -2.28
N THR A 43 -9.54 -11.36 -2.35
CA THR A 43 -8.18 -11.18 -1.80
C THR A 43 -7.31 -10.27 -2.67
N LYS A 44 -7.50 -10.26 -3.99
CA LYS A 44 -6.71 -9.43 -4.91
C LYS A 44 -7.18 -7.96 -5.00
N LEU A 45 -8.46 -7.70 -4.78
CA LEU A 45 -9.02 -6.34 -4.85
C LEU A 45 -8.37 -5.33 -3.88
N PRO A 46 -8.20 -5.65 -2.57
CA PRO A 46 -7.53 -4.74 -1.64
C PRO A 46 -6.11 -4.41 -2.09
N HIS A 47 -5.32 -5.40 -2.48
CA HIS A 47 -3.95 -5.18 -2.96
C HIS A 47 -3.87 -4.26 -4.18
N LYS A 48 -4.78 -4.43 -5.14
CA LYS A 48 -4.84 -3.56 -6.32
C LYS A 48 -5.14 -2.12 -5.94
N ARG A 49 -6.08 -1.89 -5.01
CA ARG A 49 -6.43 -0.56 -4.51
C ARG A 49 -5.25 0.11 -3.80
N GLU A 50 -4.61 -0.58 -2.87
CA GLU A 50 -3.47 -0.08 -2.11
C GLU A 50 -2.30 0.27 -3.05
N LEU A 51 -1.99 -0.62 -4.00
CA LEU A 51 -0.96 -0.37 -4.99
C LEU A 51 -1.27 0.83 -5.89
N THR A 52 -2.54 1.02 -6.25
CA THR A 52 -2.98 2.20 -7.02
C THR A 52 -2.76 3.49 -6.22
N CYS A 53 -3.13 3.51 -4.93
CA CYS A 53 -2.87 4.67 -4.06
C CYS A 53 -1.37 4.98 -3.97
N LEU A 54 -0.51 3.96 -3.83
CA LEU A 54 0.94 4.14 -3.80
C LEU A 54 1.46 4.72 -5.11
N ALA A 55 1.03 4.16 -6.25
CA ALA A 55 1.45 4.62 -7.57
C ALA A 55 1.00 6.07 -7.85
N LEU A 56 -0.22 6.44 -7.46
CA LEU A 56 -0.70 7.82 -7.55
C LEU A 56 0.17 8.76 -6.72
N ASN A 57 0.50 8.37 -5.49
CA ASN A 57 1.37 9.20 -4.64
C ASN A 57 2.75 9.38 -5.25
N VAL A 58 3.38 8.31 -5.73
CA VAL A 58 4.67 8.38 -6.44
C VAL A 58 4.59 9.28 -7.67
N TYR A 59 3.51 9.16 -8.45
CA TYR A 59 3.34 9.98 -9.66
C TYR A 59 3.27 11.47 -9.32
N PHE A 60 2.37 11.88 -8.43
CA PHE A 60 2.18 13.29 -8.16
C PHE A 60 3.34 13.93 -7.39
N GLU A 61 4.00 13.19 -6.51
CA GLU A 61 5.12 13.68 -5.71
C GLU A 61 6.49 13.58 -6.42
N ALA A 62 6.68 12.58 -7.28
CA ALA A 62 8.00 12.22 -7.77
C ALA A 62 8.09 11.91 -9.27
N ARG A 63 7.08 12.22 -10.10
CA ARG A 63 7.14 11.91 -11.55
C ARG A 63 8.33 12.51 -12.28
N GLY A 64 8.86 13.64 -11.80
CA GLY A 64 10.04 14.31 -12.33
C GLY A 64 11.36 13.85 -11.72
N GLU A 65 11.37 12.88 -10.82
CA GLU A 65 12.55 12.32 -10.19
C GLU A 65 13.08 11.10 -10.96
N SER A 66 14.34 10.73 -10.64
CA SER A 66 14.89 9.43 -11.06
C SER A 66 14.10 8.27 -10.45
N MET A 67 14.31 7.03 -10.93
CA MET A 67 13.69 5.84 -10.31
C MET A 67 14.04 5.72 -8.82
N ALA A 68 15.28 6.06 -8.42
CA ALA A 68 15.68 6.07 -7.01
C ALA A 68 14.87 7.08 -6.19
N GLY A 69 14.56 8.26 -6.72
CA GLY A 69 13.69 9.25 -6.08
C GLY A 69 12.24 8.78 -5.95
N GLN A 70 11.73 8.11 -7.00
CA GLN A 70 10.39 7.52 -6.99
C GLN A 70 10.27 6.37 -5.97
N HIS A 71 11.27 5.47 -5.90
CA HIS A 71 11.34 4.44 -4.86
C HIS A 71 11.38 5.04 -3.46
N ALA A 72 12.16 6.10 -3.27
CA ALA A 72 12.28 6.77 -1.97
C ALA A 72 10.92 7.34 -1.48
N VAL A 73 10.13 7.95 -2.36
CA VAL A 73 8.78 8.44 -2.02
C VAL A 73 7.85 7.28 -1.70
N ALA A 74 7.90 6.19 -2.47
CA ALA A 74 7.14 4.98 -2.17
C ALA A 74 7.53 4.38 -0.81
N GLU A 75 8.83 4.28 -0.51
CA GLU A 75 9.36 3.76 0.75
C GLU A 75 8.91 4.59 1.96
N VAL A 76 8.88 5.93 1.86
CA VAL A 76 8.33 6.79 2.92
C VAL A 76 6.86 6.45 3.20
N THR A 77 6.06 6.23 2.17
CA THR A 77 4.65 5.86 2.33
C THR A 77 4.52 4.52 3.04
N MET A 78 5.31 3.51 2.66
CA MET A 78 5.34 2.20 3.35
C MET A 78 5.83 2.32 4.80
N ASN A 79 6.85 3.13 5.06
CA ASN A 79 7.36 3.40 6.41
C ASN A 79 6.31 4.09 7.29
N ARG A 80 5.45 4.94 6.72
CA ARG A 80 4.31 5.53 7.43
C ARG A 80 3.31 4.47 7.82
N VAL A 81 2.92 3.58 6.90
CA VAL A 81 2.01 2.45 7.16
C VAL A 81 2.55 1.56 8.30
N ALA A 82 3.86 1.28 8.30
CA ALA A 82 4.50 0.49 9.34
C ALA A 82 4.64 1.23 10.69
N SER A 83 4.31 2.53 10.74
CA SER A 83 4.48 3.37 11.93
C SER A 83 3.16 3.59 12.65
N LYS A 84 3.10 3.32 13.96
CA LYS A 84 1.92 3.58 14.83
C LYS A 84 1.42 5.03 14.86
N PHE A 85 2.11 5.97 14.22
CA PHE A 85 1.74 7.39 14.17
C PHE A 85 0.95 7.77 12.92
N TYR A 86 0.69 6.82 12.04
CA TYR A 86 0.00 7.00 10.77
C TYR A 86 -1.07 5.92 10.58
N PRO A 87 -1.99 6.09 9.64
CA PRO A 87 -2.92 5.03 9.24
C PRO A 87 -2.19 3.73 8.85
N ASP A 88 -2.85 2.60 9.06
CA ASP A 88 -2.35 1.23 8.83
C ASP A 88 -2.52 0.73 7.39
N SER A 89 -2.99 1.57 6.49
CA SER A 89 -3.16 1.27 5.07
C SER A 89 -2.51 2.35 4.20
N ILE A 90 -2.09 1.98 3.00
CA ILE A 90 -1.45 2.91 2.05
C ILE A 90 -2.42 4.00 1.64
N CYS A 91 -3.65 3.62 1.25
CA CYS A 91 -4.68 4.60 0.91
C CYS A 91 -5.00 5.51 2.09
N GLY A 92 -5.04 4.95 3.32
CA GLY A 92 -5.20 5.73 4.54
C GLY A 92 -4.11 6.78 4.73
N VAL A 93 -2.84 6.40 4.54
CA VAL A 93 -1.70 7.33 4.61
C VAL A 93 -1.74 8.39 3.51
N VAL A 94 -2.07 7.98 2.28
CA VAL A 94 -2.09 8.89 1.11
C VAL A 94 -3.18 9.93 1.22
N TYR A 95 -4.37 9.55 1.67
CA TYR A 95 -5.52 10.44 1.80
C TYR A 95 -5.74 10.94 3.24
N GLU A 96 -4.75 10.78 4.13
CA GLU A 96 -4.82 11.26 5.50
C GLU A 96 -5.07 12.77 5.53
N LYS A 97 -6.04 13.20 6.35
CA LYS A 97 -6.31 14.61 6.65
C LYS A 97 -6.08 14.86 8.13
N LYS A 98 -5.33 15.90 8.45
CA LYS A 98 -5.05 16.32 9.83
C LYS A 98 -5.55 17.73 10.07
N TRP A 99 -6.09 17.96 11.26
CA TRP A 99 -6.49 19.30 11.68
C TRP A 99 -5.26 20.20 11.87
N ASP A 100 -5.16 21.27 11.11
CA ASP A 100 -4.15 22.30 11.26
C ASP A 100 -4.70 23.43 12.14
N ARG A 101 -4.15 23.55 13.36
CA ARG A 101 -4.61 24.56 14.35
C ARG A 101 -4.31 26.00 13.93
N LEU A 102 -3.29 26.23 13.09
CA LEU A 102 -2.92 27.57 12.64
C LEU A 102 -3.82 28.04 11.50
N ARG A 103 -4.30 27.10 10.67
CA ARG A 103 -5.16 27.38 9.50
C ARG A 103 -6.63 27.12 9.80
N GLU A 104 -6.94 26.55 10.98
CA GLU A 104 -8.28 26.18 11.42
C GLU A 104 -9.06 25.34 10.37
N ARG A 105 -8.35 24.45 9.69
CA ARG A 105 -8.92 23.55 8.68
C ARG A 105 -8.19 22.22 8.64
N TYR A 106 -8.86 21.23 8.04
CA TYR A 106 -8.19 19.99 7.68
C TYR A 106 -7.24 20.21 6.51
N VAL A 107 -6.00 19.74 6.64
CA VAL A 107 -4.98 19.72 5.58
C VAL A 107 -4.64 18.30 5.23
N SER A 108 -4.48 18.02 3.96
CA SER A 108 -4.10 16.71 3.46
C SER A 108 -2.61 16.42 3.69
N ALA A 109 -2.27 15.15 3.91
CA ALA A 109 -0.88 14.71 4.03
C ALA A 109 -0.06 14.99 2.75
N PHE A 110 -0.72 14.98 1.60
CA PHE A 110 -0.16 15.31 0.30
C PHE A 110 -1.04 16.35 -0.40
N SER A 111 -0.44 17.47 -0.81
CA SER A 111 -1.16 18.61 -1.38
C SER A 111 -1.98 18.26 -2.63
N TRP A 112 -1.50 17.32 -3.41
CA TRP A 112 -2.19 16.87 -4.62
C TRP A 112 -3.55 16.22 -4.33
N THR A 113 -3.81 15.73 -3.10
CA THR A 113 -5.10 15.13 -2.73
C THR A 113 -6.17 16.18 -2.37
N GLU A 114 -5.82 17.46 -2.31
CA GLU A 114 -6.77 18.55 -2.05
C GLU A 114 -7.52 19.02 -3.32
N PHE A 115 -7.05 18.63 -4.50
CA PHE A 115 -7.69 19.01 -5.77
C PHE A 115 -8.72 17.97 -6.20
N GLU A 116 -9.99 18.39 -6.37
CA GLU A 116 -11.10 17.50 -6.76
C GLU A 116 -11.01 17.06 -8.23
N SER A 117 -10.63 17.97 -9.14
CA SER A 117 -10.46 17.64 -10.55
C SER A 117 -8.97 17.53 -10.91
N ARG A 118 -8.51 16.33 -11.14
CA ARG A 118 -7.15 16.03 -11.61
C ARG A 118 -7.21 15.21 -12.87
N PRO A 119 -6.38 15.50 -13.87
CA PRO A 119 -6.20 14.59 -14.99
C PRO A 119 -5.76 13.21 -14.45
N LEU A 120 -6.33 12.15 -15.00
CA LEU A 120 -5.85 10.80 -14.70
C LEU A 120 -4.40 10.68 -15.18
N PRO A 121 -3.52 10.06 -14.37
CA PRO A 121 -2.15 9.82 -14.79
C PRO A 121 -2.08 8.94 -16.02
N GLU A 122 -1.24 9.30 -16.99
CA GLU A 122 -1.06 8.56 -18.22
C GLU A 122 0.40 8.60 -18.73
N GLY A 123 0.67 7.84 -19.78
CA GLY A 123 1.94 7.82 -20.47
C GLY A 123 3.11 7.23 -19.68
N LYS A 124 4.33 7.48 -20.16
CA LYS A 124 5.57 6.91 -19.63
C LYS A 124 5.84 7.27 -18.15
N ALA A 125 5.45 8.47 -17.74
CA ALA A 125 5.64 8.90 -16.35
C ALA A 125 4.77 8.09 -15.38
N TRP A 126 3.54 7.78 -15.78
CA TRP A 126 2.64 6.91 -15.02
C TRP A 126 3.16 5.48 -14.93
N GLN A 127 3.60 4.91 -16.06
CA GLN A 127 4.19 3.57 -16.08
C GLN A 127 5.41 3.46 -15.16
N ARG A 128 6.27 4.48 -15.12
CA ARG A 128 7.41 4.54 -14.20
C ARG A 128 6.97 4.59 -12.74
N ALA A 129 5.97 5.40 -12.40
CA ALA A 129 5.43 5.49 -11.05
C ALA A 129 4.79 4.17 -10.59
N GLN A 130 4.03 3.50 -11.49
CA GLN A 130 3.48 2.17 -11.22
C GLN A 130 4.59 1.13 -10.97
N LYS A 131 5.64 1.14 -11.80
CA LYS A 131 6.79 0.25 -11.64
C LYS A 131 7.48 0.48 -10.29
N ALA A 132 7.78 1.74 -9.93
CA ALA A 132 8.41 2.07 -8.66
C ALA A 132 7.55 1.64 -7.45
N ALA A 133 6.24 1.91 -7.50
CA ALA A 133 5.30 1.50 -6.47
C ALA A 133 5.26 -0.03 -6.31
N LEU A 134 5.19 -0.76 -7.42
CA LEU A 134 5.15 -2.22 -7.43
C LEU A 134 6.43 -2.85 -6.88
N GLU A 135 7.59 -2.32 -7.25
CA GLU A 135 8.88 -2.82 -6.77
C GLU A 135 9.05 -2.64 -5.26
N VAL A 136 8.61 -1.50 -4.72
CA VAL A 136 8.65 -1.24 -3.27
C VAL A 136 7.57 -2.04 -2.53
N TYR A 137 6.35 -2.09 -3.04
CA TYR A 137 5.23 -2.79 -2.40
C TYR A 137 5.51 -4.28 -2.20
N TYR A 138 6.11 -4.94 -3.20
CA TYR A 138 6.46 -6.37 -3.13
C TYR A 138 7.88 -6.65 -2.60
N GLY A 139 8.55 -5.66 -2.04
CA GLY A 139 9.89 -5.84 -1.47
C GLY A 139 10.96 -6.22 -2.49
N ARG A 140 10.76 -5.92 -3.78
CA ARG A 140 11.74 -6.18 -4.84
C ARG A 140 12.88 -5.17 -4.88
N LYS A 141 12.77 -4.13 -4.06
CA LYS A 141 13.77 -3.09 -3.89
C LYS A 141 14.18 -3.00 -2.43
N GLU A 142 15.49 -3.10 -2.18
CA GLU A 142 16.04 -2.94 -0.84
C GLU A 142 15.76 -1.56 -0.26
N PRO A 143 15.26 -1.47 0.99
CA PRO A 143 14.99 -0.22 1.67
C PRO A 143 16.28 0.58 1.92
N VAL A 144 16.29 1.86 1.58
CA VAL A 144 17.46 2.75 1.76
C VAL A 144 17.23 3.85 2.79
N LEU A 145 15.99 4.11 3.19
CA LEU A 145 15.62 5.25 4.04
C LEU A 145 15.58 4.96 5.54
N LYS A 146 15.81 3.70 5.96
CA LYS A 146 15.90 3.31 7.39
C LYS A 146 14.75 3.86 8.26
N GLY A 147 13.51 3.72 7.80
CA GLY A 147 12.31 4.15 8.54
C GLY A 147 12.02 5.65 8.46
N ALA A 148 12.53 6.37 7.46
CA ALA A 148 12.16 7.76 7.25
C ALA A 148 10.67 7.89 6.93
N THR A 149 10.00 8.84 7.60
CA THR A 149 8.57 9.14 7.42
C THR A 149 8.32 10.60 7.02
N LEU A 150 9.36 11.42 6.98
CA LEU A 150 9.28 12.83 6.62
C LEU A 150 10.26 13.14 5.50
N TYR A 151 9.89 14.04 4.61
CA TYR A 151 10.78 14.60 3.62
C TYR A 151 10.35 16.01 3.22
N HIS A 152 11.27 16.73 2.59
CA HIS A 152 10.99 18.00 1.93
C HIS A 152 11.87 18.16 0.68
N SER A 153 11.45 19.04 -0.23
CA SER A 153 12.27 19.42 -1.38
C SER A 153 13.52 20.17 -0.94
N VAL A 154 14.65 19.95 -1.60
CA VAL A 154 15.90 20.69 -1.36
C VAL A 154 15.74 22.22 -1.54
N ARG A 155 14.69 22.67 -2.21
CA ARG A 155 14.39 24.10 -2.44
C ARG A 155 13.79 24.80 -1.23
N VAL A 156 13.33 24.05 -0.21
CA VAL A 156 12.69 24.60 1.00
C VAL A 156 13.46 24.15 2.24
N ARG A 157 13.41 24.96 3.31
CA ARG A 157 13.98 24.61 4.62
C ARG A 157 12.89 24.78 5.68
N PRO A 158 12.02 23.78 5.88
CA PRO A 158 10.96 23.88 6.85
C PRO A 158 11.52 23.97 8.27
N SER A 159 10.82 24.70 9.16
CA SER A 159 11.27 24.94 10.54
C SER A 159 11.51 23.64 11.30
N TRP A 160 10.70 22.61 11.07
CA TRP A 160 10.82 21.30 11.73
C TRP A 160 12.11 20.55 11.34
N ALA A 161 12.72 20.85 10.19
CA ALA A 161 13.96 20.20 9.73
C ALA A 161 15.23 20.89 10.26
N ARG A 162 15.11 22.07 10.90
CA ARG A 162 16.26 22.80 11.44
C ARG A 162 16.90 22.02 12.58
N GLY A 163 18.19 21.73 12.48
CA GLY A 163 18.95 20.98 13.51
C GLY A 163 18.68 19.47 13.52
N VAL A 164 17.89 18.95 12.58
CA VAL A 164 17.67 17.51 12.45
C VAL A 164 18.60 16.94 11.38
N LYS A 165 19.33 15.87 11.72
CA LYS A 165 20.20 15.18 10.77
C LYS A 165 19.36 14.36 9.79
N PRO A 166 19.47 14.59 8.47
CA PRO A 166 18.79 13.76 7.48
C PRO A 166 19.38 12.34 7.47
N VAL A 167 18.57 11.37 7.06
CA VAL A 167 19.01 9.98 6.84
C VAL A 167 19.48 9.75 5.42
N ALA A 168 18.92 10.49 4.46
CA ALA A 168 19.33 10.44 3.06
C ALA A 168 18.96 11.73 2.32
N ARG A 169 19.67 11.98 1.20
CA ARG A 169 19.28 12.91 0.15
C ARG A 169 19.26 12.15 -1.17
N ILE A 170 18.11 12.09 -1.81
CA ILE A 170 17.91 11.36 -3.07
C ILE A 170 17.17 12.29 -4.03
N GLY A 171 17.77 12.58 -5.17
CA GLY A 171 17.26 13.55 -6.12
C GLY A 171 17.03 14.92 -5.47
N ARG A 172 15.85 15.47 -5.63
CA ARG A 172 15.46 16.77 -5.07
C ARG A 172 14.80 16.68 -3.70
N HIS A 173 14.89 15.54 -2.99
CA HIS A 173 14.29 15.33 -1.68
C HIS A 173 15.33 15.02 -0.60
N VAL A 174 15.08 15.51 0.61
CA VAL A 174 15.85 15.23 1.84
C VAL A 174 14.92 14.52 2.83
N PHE A 175 15.37 13.37 3.34
CA PHE A 175 14.56 12.43 4.11
C PHE A 175 14.96 12.38 5.58
N TYR A 176 13.97 12.22 6.47
CA TYR A 176 14.16 12.27 7.93
C TYR A 176 13.30 11.22 8.64
N VAL A 177 13.79 10.71 9.79
CA VAL A 177 13.01 9.89 10.72
C VAL A 177 12.32 10.79 11.73
N LYS A 178 11.00 10.62 11.89
CA LYS A 178 10.23 11.31 12.95
C LYS A 178 10.69 10.83 14.32
N GLY A 179 10.99 11.74 15.24
CA GLY A 179 11.35 11.39 16.63
C GLY A 179 12.84 11.49 16.95
N ARG A 180 13.75 11.60 15.98
CA ARG A 180 15.16 11.93 16.25
C ARG A 180 15.36 13.35 16.78
N GLN A 181 14.35 14.21 16.69
CA GLN A 181 14.39 15.60 17.18
C GLN A 181 14.49 15.74 18.70
N ALA A 182 13.87 14.81 19.46
CA ALA A 182 13.79 14.94 20.92
C ALA A 182 15.13 14.73 21.63
N LYS A 183 16.04 13.91 21.09
CA LYS A 183 17.32 13.62 21.75
C LYS A 183 18.36 14.74 21.59
N SER A 184 18.30 15.56 20.53
CA SER A 184 19.30 16.64 20.33
C SER A 184 18.96 17.89 21.15
N ARG A 185 17.68 18.16 21.43
CA ARG A 185 17.24 19.30 22.22
C ARG A 185 17.49 19.12 23.73
N LYS A 186 17.34 17.88 24.25
CA LYS A 186 17.60 17.56 25.65
C LYS A 186 19.11 17.62 26.03
N LYS A 187 20.01 17.37 25.04
CA LYS A 187 21.46 17.42 25.27
C LYS A 187 22.04 18.83 25.25
N ARG A 188 21.27 19.86 24.84
CA ARG A 188 21.68 21.27 24.87
C ARG A 188 21.09 22.05 26.05
N ALA A 189 20.21 21.44 26.84
CA ALA A 189 19.56 22.04 28.01
C ALA A 189 20.08 21.46 29.35
N SER A 190 21.06 20.58 29.29
CA SER A 190 21.87 20.11 30.44
C SER A 190 23.34 20.56 30.21
#